data_db438f914317a076a7f5c757085a00eb
#
_entry.id   db438f914317a076a7f5c757085a00eb
#
_cell.length_a   1.000
_cell.length_b   1.000
_cell.length_c   1.000
_cell.angle_alpha   90.00
_cell.angle_beta   90.00
_cell.angle_gamma   90.00
#
_symmetry.space_group_name_H-M   'P 1'
#
loop_
_entity.id
_entity.type
_entity.pdbx_description
1 polymer ?
#
loop_
_entity_poly.entity_id
_entity_poly.type
_entity_poly.pdbx_seq_one_letter_code
_entity_poly.pdbx_strand_id
1 'polypeptide(L)'
;MKSGARIPMRVHPVSRWKRVIVFWLFVLVAAYAAYVYPVVSISRWLGHSQWVSWPVTIALWALVVLGLWCSFRSSLPKSKFLWVHWMGIGFIFFSVCVVYELLRLFLAIDENQGVLGVISIGIFLSLFSFLNGQRIVVKKNNFTSPKLTRPFRLIQLSDVHIGSRSARFLARVVDRVNALAPDAVVITGDLVDTETVGASDLAALKKVDAPTFLSVGNHERYVGLEALQPLIESLGVTVLRQSSQVIGEIQLIGIDDAESRTRLPRSCLWLSVLVESTTYCSIIDPLGGWTLLKGGVDLMLSGHTHNGX
;
A
#
# COMPACT_ATOMS: atom_id res chain seq x y z
N MET A 1 8.09 -30.89 42.79
CA MET A 1 7.70 -29.78 41.86
C MET A 1 8.96 -29.07 41.45
N LYS A 2 9.44 -29.31 40.20
CA LYS A 2 10.65 -28.64 39.66
C LYS A 2 10.18 -27.42 38.87
N SER A 3 10.54 -26.24 39.35
CA SER A 3 10.35 -24.98 38.66
C SER A 3 11.21 -24.94 37.39
N GLY A 4 10.58 -25.00 36.24
CA GLY A 4 11.25 -24.83 34.96
C GLY A 4 11.68 -23.37 34.75
N ALA A 5 12.95 -23.09 34.97
CA ALA A 5 13.52 -21.78 34.66
C ALA A 5 13.47 -21.54 33.14
N ARG A 6 12.64 -20.59 32.71
CA ARG A 6 12.65 -20.12 31.31
C ARG A 6 13.94 -19.33 31.10
N ILE A 7 14.80 -19.84 30.24
CA ILE A 7 16.00 -19.12 29.80
C ILE A 7 15.53 -17.97 28.89
N PRO A 8 15.75 -16.70 29.28
CA PRO A 8 15.38 -15.60 28.38
C PRO A 8 16.34 -15.62 27.17
N MET A 9 15.80 -15.88 25.98
CA MET A 9 16.56 -15.69 24.75
C MET A 9 16.92 -14.20 24.64
N ARG A 10 18.18 -13.88 24.88
CA ARG A 10 18.73 -12.56 24.58
C ARG A 10 18.86 -12.42 23.07
N VAL A 11 17.84 -11.87 22.44
CA VAL A 11 17.99 -11.38 21.07
C VAL A 11 18.85 -10.11 21.16
N HIS A 12 20.10 -10.21 20.77
CA HIS A 12 20.98 -9.04 20.70
C HIS A 12 20.39 -8.06 19.68
N PRO A 13 20.01 -6.86 20.08
CA PRO A 13 19.51 -5.88 19.12
C PRO A 13 20.60 -5.56 18.11
N VAL A 14 20.33 -5.82 16.84
CA VAL A 14 21.22 -5.38 15.75
C VAL A 14 21.45 -3.88 15.93
N SER A 15 22.71 -3.46 16.01
CA SER A 15 23.02 -2.06 16.29
C SER A 15 22.32 -1.13 15.28
N ARG A 16 21.87 0.02 15.74
CA ARG A 16 21.17 1.02 14.93
C ARG A 16 21.95 1.32 13.63
N TRP A 17 23.27 1.43 13.74
CA TRP A 17 24.15 1.71 12.61
C TRP A 17 24.13 0.60 11.54
N LYS A 18 24.15 -0.67 11.96
CA LYS A 18 24.08 -1.78 11.00
C LYS A 18 22.77 -1.74 10.20
N ARG A 19 21.65 -1.42 10.83
CA ARG A 19 20.36 -1.30 10.13
C ARG A 19 20.37 -0.13 9.13
N VAL A 20 20.96 1.00 9.50
CA VAL A 20 21.09 2.18 8.62
C VAL A 20 21.97 1.84 7.42
N ILE A 21 23.12 1.20 7.65
CA ILE A 21 24.04 0.79 6.58
C ILE A 21 23.34 -0.18 5.62
N VAL A 22 22.71 -1.22 6.13
CA VAL A 22 22.00 -2.22 5.30
C VAL A 22 20.88 -1.55 4.49
N PHE A 23 20.14 -0.63 5.10
CA PHE A 23 19.10 0.13 4.40
C PHE A 23 19.68 0.94 3.24
N TRP A 24 20.76 1.69 3.48
CA TRP A 24 21.36 2.51 2.41
C TRP A 24 22.00 1.65 1.31
N LEU A 25 22.63 0.53 1.66
CA LEU A 25 23.14 -0.42 0.67
C LEU A 25 22.00 -0.94 -0.21
N PHE A 26 20.87 -1.31 0.41
CA PHE A 26 19.68 -1.74 -0.36
C PHE A 26 19.20 -0.64 -1.29
N VAL A 27 19.08 0.60 -0.81
CA VAL A 27 18.65 1.75 -1.62
C VAL A 27 19.59 1.96 -2.82
N LEU A 28 20.91 1.90 -2.59
CA LEU A 28 21.90 2.08 -3.66
C LEU A 28 21.81 0.98 -4.72
N VAL A 29 21.65 -0.28 -4.31
CA VAL A 29 21.51 -1.41 -5.23
C VAL A 29 20.19 -1.30 -6.00
N ALA A 30 19.10 -1.00 -5.32
CA ALA A 30 17.78 -0.84 -5.95
C ALA A 30 17.78 0.33 -6.96
N ALA A 31 18.43 1.44 -6.60
CA ALA A 31 18.57 2.59 -7.51
C ALA A 31 19.37 2.22 -8.76
N TYR A 32 20.48 1.48 -8.59
CA TYR A 32 21.24 1.00 -9.73
C TYR A 32 20.39 0.08 -10.62
N ALA A 33 19.76 -0.93 -10.01
CA ALA A 33 18.97 -1.92 -10.74
C ALA A 33 17.79 -1.29 -11.50
N ALA A 34 17.07 -0.36 -10.87
CA ALA A 34 15.87 0.21 -11.48
C ALA A 34 16.16 1.36 -12.48
N TYR A 35 17.22 2.13 -12.25
CA TYR A 35 17.41 3.35 -13.06
C TYR A 35 18.61 3.29 -13.99
N VAL A 36 19.64 2.56 -13.63
CA VAL A 36 20.94 2.58 -14.36
C VAL A 36 21.09 1.33 -15.20
N TYR A 37 20.92 0.16 -14.62
CA TYR A 37 21.21 -1.12 -15.29
C TYR A 37 20.43 -1.29 -16.60
N PRO A 38 19.11 -1.02 -16.70
CA PRO A 38 18.42 -1.17 -17.98
C PRO A 38 18.97 -0.25 -19.08
N VAL A 39 19.27 1.00 -18.71
CA VAL A 39 19.83 1.99 -19.66
C VAL A 39 21.19 1.51 -20.17
N VAL A 40 22.06 1.09 -19.26
CA VAL A 40 23.42 0.61 -19.59
C VAL A 40 23.35 -0.65 -20.47
N SER A 41 22.52 -1.62 -20.09
CA SER A 41 22.39 -2.89 -20.82
C SER A 41 21.86 -2.67 -22.23
N ILE A 42 20.74 -1.94 -22.36
CA ILE A 42 20.13 -1.66 -23.66
C ILE A 42 21.11 -0.86 -24.54
N SER A 43 21.80 0.15 -23.98
CA SER A 43 22.79 0.94 -24.76
C SER A 43 23.92 0.07 -25.25
N ARG A 44 24.41 -0.86 -24.45
CA ARG A 44 25.48 -1.81 -24.86
C ARG A 44 25.02 -2.71 -26.01
N TRP A 45 23.83 -3.28 -25.90
CA TRP A 45 23.28 -4.17 -26.93
C TRP A 45 22.97 -3.43 -28.25
N LEU A 46 22.69 -2.12 -28.18
CA LEU A 46 22.51 -1.27 -29.36
C LEU A 46 23.85 -0.83 -29.99
N GLY A 47 24.97 -1.31 -29.47
CA GLY A 47 26.30 -0.95 -29.99
C GLY A 47 26.84 0.38 -29.48
N HIS A 48 26.18 1.01 -28.52
CA HIS A 48 26.57 2.33 -27.99
C HIS A 48 27.35 2.22 -26.67
N SER A 49 28.23 1.22 -26.58
CA SER A 49 29.01 0.95 -25.37
C SER A 49 29.87 2.15 -24.91
N GLN A 50 30.30 2.97 -25.85
CA GLN A 50 31.10 4.19 -25.57
C GLN A 50 30.33 5.20 -24.71
N TRP A 51 28.99 5.26 -24.84
CA TRP A 51 28.15 6.18 -24.08
C TRP A 51 27.89 5.70 -22.63
N VAL A 52 28.20 4.46 -22.34
CA VAL A 52 27.96 3.85 -21.05
C VAL A 52 29.25 3.26 -20.46
N SER A 53 30.37 3.96 -20.70
CA SER A 53 31.63 3.64 -20.04
C SER A 53 31.48 3.71 -18.50
N TRP A 54 32.40 3.08 -17.77
CA TRP A 54 32.29 3.00 -16.33
C TRP A 54 32.21 4.38 -15.62
N PRO A 55 32.93 5.43 -16.07
CA PRO A 55 32.78 6.74 -15.44
C PRO A 55 31.37 7.33 -15.68
N VAL A 56 30.84 7.17 -16.91
CA VAL A 56 29.49 7.66 -17.26
C VAL A 56 28.43 6.90 -16.43
N THR A 57 28.59 5.59 -16.28
CA THR A 57 27.69 4.77 -15.47
C THR A 57 27.68 5.22 -14.00
N ILE A 58 28.86 5.49 -13.44
CA ILE A 58 28.97 5.98 -12.04
C ILE A 58 28.33 7.37 -11.93
N ALA A 59 28.61 8.26 -12.89
CA ALA A 59 28.02 9.61 -12.89
C ALA A 59 26.49 9.56 -12.97
N LEU A 60 25.94 8.71 -13.85
CA LEU A 60 24.51 8.50 -13.97
C LEU A 60 23.91 7.99 -12.66
N TRP A 61 24.57 7.00 -12.04
CA TRP A 61 24.12 6.45 -10.77
C TRP A 61 24.15 7.50 -9.66
N ALA A 62 25.23 8.27 -9.55
CA ALA A 62 25.33 9.35 -8.57
C ALA A 62 24.23 10.39 -8.78
N LEU A 63 23.94 10.75 -10.04
CA LEU A 63 22.88 11.68 -10.40
C LEU A 63 21.50 11.15 -9.97
N VAL A 64 21.23 9.86 -10.19
CA VAL A 64 19.97 9.21 -9.76
C VAL A 64 19.84 9.25 -8.25
N VAL A 65 20.90 8.88 -7.51
CA VAL A 65 20.89 8.88 -6.04
C VAL A 65 20.67 10.31 -5.51
N LEU A 66 21.37 11.29 -6.10
CA LEU A 66 21.19 12.70 -5.71
C LEU A 66 19.77 13.18 -6.03
N GLY A 67 19.25 12.84 -7.20
CA GLY A 67 17.89 13.22 -7.61
C GLY A 67 16.82 12.63 -6.68
N LEU A 68 16.98 11.35 -6.30
CA LEU A 68 16.11 10.70 -5.31
C LEU A 68 16.20 11.43 -3.97
N TRP A 69 17.41 11.68 -3.48
CA TRP A 69 17.63 12.35 -2.20
C TRP A 69 16.98 13.74 -2.18
N CYS A 70 17.21 14.54 -3.23
CA CYS A 70 16.59 15.87 -3.36
C CYS A 70 15.08 15.79 -3.44
N SER A 71 14.54 14.82 -4.16
CA SER A 71 13.09 14.62 -4.33
C SER A 71 12.42 14.30 -2.99
N PHE A 72 13.03 13.40 -2.20
CA PHE A 72 12.47 13.04 -0.89
C PHE A 72 12.56 14.17 0.13
N ARG A 73 13.53 15.07 -0.03
CA ARG A 73 13.64 16.25 0.84
C ARG A 73 12.79 17.43 0.38
N SER A 74 12.38 17.42 -0.89
CA SER A 74 11.57 18.53 -1.42
C SER A 74 10.11 18.40 -1.00
N SER A 75 9.44 19.51 -0.82
CA SER A 75 8.00 19.56 -0.58
C SER A 75 7.18 19.48 -1.88
N LEU A 76 7.85 19.30 -3.03
CA LEU A 76 7.18 19.26 -4.34
C LEU A 76 6.59 17.87 -4.60
N PRO A 77 5.26 17.69 -4.56
CA PRO A 77 4.65 16.37 -4.74
C PRO A 77 4.90 15.79 -6.15
N LYS A 78 5.00 16.64 -7.16
CA LYS A 78 5.25 16.20 -8.54
C LYS A 78 6.61 15.51 -8.72
N SER A 79 7.63 15.93 -7.96
CA SER A 79 8.95 15.30 -8.05
C SER A 79 8.92 13.88 -7.46
N LYS A 80 8.26 13.68 -6.33
CA LYS A 80 8.10 12.36 -5.71
C LYS A 80 7.33 11.42 -6.64
N PHE A 81 6.23 11.92 -7.22
CA PHE A 81 5.42 11.18 -8.18
C PHE A 81 6.26 10.70 -9.36
N LEU A 82 7.07 11.58 -9.96
CA LEU A 82 7.91 11.24 -11.11
C LEU A 82 8.90 10.13 -10.76
N TRP A 83 9.62 10.25 -9.64
CA TRP A 83 10.62 9.26 -9.25
C TRP A 83 10.03 7.90 -8.91
N VAL A 84 8.86 7.88 -8.23
CA VAL A 84 8.18 6.63 -7.89
C VAL A 84 7.70 5.89 -9.15
N HIS A 85 7.11 6.63 -10.10
CA HIS A 85 6.66 6.02 -11.36
C HIS A 85 7.83 5.54 -12.20
N TRP A 86 8.91 6.34 -12.26
CA TRP A 86 10.13 5.94 -12.97
C TRP A 86 10.74 4.66 -12.34
N MET A 87 10.71 4.55 -11.02
CA MET A 87 11.18 3.35 -10.32
C MET A 87 10.38 2.12 -10.75
N GLY A 88 9.05 2.25 -10.85
CA GLY A 88 8.20 1.14 -11.30
C GLY A 88 8.54 0.71 -12.73
N ILE A 89 8.66 1.66 -13.65
CA ILE A 89 9.05 1.40 -15.04
C ILE A 89 10.44 0.77 -15.10
N GLY A 90 11.39 1.33 -14.35
CA GLY A 90 12.76 0.82 -14.29
C GLY A 90 12.84 -0.60 -13.76
N PHE A 91 12.03 -0.94 -12.74
CA PHE A 91 11.98 -2.30 -12.22
C PHE A 91 11.44 -3.29 -13.25
N ILE A 92 10.44 -2.89 -14.05
CA ILE A 92 9.93 -3.70 -15.16
C ILE A 92 11.04 -3.94 -16.18
N PHE A 93 11.71 -2.87 -16.62
CA PHE A 93 12.81 -2.98 -17.58
C PHE A 93 13.97 -3.81 -17.02
N PHE A 94 14.32 -3.63 -15.74
CA PHE A 94 15.33 -4.45 -15.07
C PHE A 94 14.97 -5.93 -15.18
N SER A 95 13.73 -6.28 -14.85
CA SER A 95 13.26 -7.66 -14.88
C SER A 95 13.33 -8.26 -16.30
N VAL A 96 12.88 -7.48 -17.29
CA VAL A 96 12.92 -7.91 -18.70
C VAL A 96 14.37 -8.08 -19.18
N CYS A 97 15.26 -7.15 -18.81
CA CYS A 97 16.68 -7.25 -19.15
C CYS A 97 17.32 -8.51 -18.55
N VAL A 98 17.04 -8.77 -17.27
CA VAL A 98 17.57 -9.97 -16.59
C VAL A 98 17.07 -11.25 -17.27
N VAL A 99 15.78 -11.31 -17.59
CA VAL A 99 15.20 -12.46 -18.29
C VAL A 99 15.89 -12.63 -19.67
N TYR A 100 16.09 -11.56 -20.40
CA TYR A 100 16.77 -11.60 -21.69
C TYR A 100 18.21 -12.13 -21.55
N GLU A 101 18.98 -11.63 -20.57
CA GLU A 101 20.34 -12.13 -20.33
C GLU A 101 20.35 -13.62 -20.01
N LEU A 102 19.39 -14.08 -19.20
CA LEU A 102 19.28 -15.51 -18.90
C LEU A 102 18.93 -16.34 -20.16
N LEU A 103 18.02 -15.84 -20.99
CA LEU A 103 17.65 -16.54 -22.22
C LEU A 103 18.83 -16.66 -23.20
N ARG A 104 19.67 -15.63 -23.30
CA ARG A 104 20.87 -15.63 -24.14
C ARG A 104 21.88 -16.73 -23.76
N LEU A 105 21.84 -17.24 -22.53
CA LEU A 105 22.73 -18.34 -22.12
C LEU A 105 22.36 -19.66 -22.80
N PHE A 106 21.11 -19.79 -23.24
CA PHE A 106 20.57 -21.05 -23.77
C PHE A 106 20.11 -20.94 -25.22
N LEU A 107 19.85 -19.74 -25.72
CA LEU A 107 19.27 -19.49 -27.02
C LEU A 107 20.18 -18.55 -27.84
N ALA A 108 20.43 -18.91 -29.10
CA ALA A 108 21.12 -18.05 -30.02
C ALA A 108 20.14 -16.98 -30.55
N ILE A 109 19.97 -15.90 -29.79
CA ILE A 109 19.08 -14.81 -30.14
C ILE A 109 19.88 -13.72 -30.89
N ASP A 110 19.42 -13.32 -32.05
CA ASP A 110 20.00 -12.16 -32.74
C ASP A 110 19.91 -10.93 -31.86
N GLU A 111 21.00 -10.23 -31.70
CA GLU A 111 21.11 -9.13 -30.72
C GLU A 111 20.12 -8.00 -31.01
N ASN A 112 19.94 -7.60 -32.27
CA ASN A 112 19.01 -6.53 -32.64
C ASN A 112 17.55 -6.92 -32.36
N GLN A 113 17.18 -8.17 -32.71
CA GLN A 113 15.84 -8.69 -32.46
C GLN A 113 15.60 -8.81 -30.95
N GLY A 114 16.60 -9.25 -30.21
CA GLY A 114 16.52 -9.38 -28.75
C GLY A 114 16.30 -8.04 -28.07
N VAL A 115 17.07 -7.03 -28.46
CA VAL A 115 16.94 -5.68 -27.91
C VAL A 115 15.57 -5.08 -28.25
N LEU A 116 15.11 -5.25 -29.50
CA LEU A 116 13.78 -4.80 -29.90
C LEU A 116 12.69 -5.49 -29.03
N GLY A 117 12.88 -6.79 -28.77
CA GLY A 117 11.99 -7.55 -27.89
C GLY A 117 11.97 -6.98 -26.47
N VAL A 118 13.13 -6.73 -25.88
CA VAL A 118 13.26 -6.14 -24.54
C VAL A 118 12.53 -4.80 -24.46
N ILE A 119 12.77 -3.92 -25.44
CA ILE A 119 12.15 -2.59 -25.45
C ILE A 119 10.62 -2.72 -25.60
N SER A 120 10.17 -3.54 -26.54
CA SER A 120 8.74 -3.70 -26.82
C SER A 120 7.99 -4.30 -25.62
N ILE A 121 8.54 -5.36 -25.01
CA ILE A 121 7.96 -6.01 -23.83
C ILE A 121 7.97 -5.04 -22.64
N GLY A 122 9.08 -4.34 -22.43
CA GLY A 122 9.20 -3.37 -21.33
C GLY A 122 8.15 -2.25 -21.45
N ILE A 123 7.98 -1.68 -22.65
CA ILE A 123 6.97 -0.65 -22.92
C ILE A 123 5.56 -1.24 -22.70
N PHE A 124 5.29 -2.40 -23.27
CA PHE A 124 3.98 -3.05 -23.16
C PHE A 124 3.61 -3.31 -21.70
N LEU A 125 4.52 -3.92 -20.94
CA LEU A 125 4.28 -4.22 -19.52
C LEU A 125 4.12 -2.95 -18.68
N SER A 126 4.90 -1.90 -18.97
CA SER A 126 4.80 -0.62 -18.27
C SER A 126 3.43 0.03 -18.52
N LEU A 127 3.00 0.07 -19.79
CA LEU A 127 1.71 0.63 -20.16
C LEU A 127 0.56 -0.22 -19.58
N PHE A 128 0.65 -1.53 -19.70
CA PHE A 128 -0.34 -2.47 -19.13
C PHE A 128 -0.48 -2.27 -17.62
N SER A 129 0.66 -2.19 -16.90
CA SER A 129 0.67 -1.99 -15.44
C SER A 129 0.05 -0.66 -15.06
N PHE A 130 0.39 0.40 -15.79
CA PHE A 130 -0.18 1.74 -15.56
C PHE A 130 -1.70 1.74 -15.76
N LEU A 131 -2.18 1.18 -16.88
CA LEU A 131 -3.61 1.12 -17.19
C LEU A 131 -4.36 0.23 -16.19
N ASN A 132 -3.78 -0.93 -15.87
CA ASN A 132 -4.39 -1.86 -14.91
C ASN A 132 -4.47 -1.24 -13.51
N GLY A 133 -3.46 -0.46 -13.12
CA GLY A 133 -3.47 0.26 -11.85
C GLY A 133 -4.56 1.32 -11.73
N GLN A 134 -5.14 1.77 -12.86
CA GLN A 134 -6.25 2.73 -12.85
C GLN A 134 -7.63 2.06 -12.77
N ARG A 135 -7.69 0.73 -12.85
CA ARG A 135 -8.96 0.00 -12.84
C ARG A 135 -9.49 -0.15 -11.42
N ILE A 136 -10.77 0.10 -11.27
CA ILE A 136 -11.48 -0.15 -10.01
C ILE A 136 -12.16 -1.51 -10.16
N VAL A 137 -11.75 -2.46 -9.33
CA VAL A 137 -12.27 -3.83 -9.35
C VAL A 137 -13.14 -4.03 -8.12
N VAL A 138 -14.38 -4.46 -8.33
CA VAL A 138 -15.29 -4.81 -7.24
C VAL A 138 -15.16 -6.31 -6.97
N LYS A 139 -14.70 -6.66 -5.78
CA LYS A 139 -14.71 -8.05 -5.29
C LYS A 139 -15.93 -8.22 -4.41
N LYS A 140 -16.70 -9.26 -4.66
CA LYS A 140 -17.90 -9.58 -3.88
C LYS A 140 -17.62 -10.80 -3.01
N ASN A 141 -17.82 -10.64 -1.72
CA ASN A 141 -17.74 -11.72 -0.75
C ASN A 141 -19.10 -11.80 -0.04
N ASN A 142 -19.64 -12.97 0.06
CA ASN A 142 -20.90 -13.21 0.75
C ASN A 142 -20.63 -13.94 2.06
N PHE A 143 -21.10 -13.36 3.14
CA PHE A 143 -21.03 -13.96 4.48
C PHE A 143 -22.44 -14.15 4.99
N THR A 144 -22.69 -15.24 5.65
CA THR A 144 -23.99 -15.53 6.27
C THR A 144 -23.84 -15.52 7.78
N SER A 145 -24.79 -14.89 8.46
CA SER A 145 -24.84 -14.87 9.92
C SER A 145 -26.30 -15.04 10.35
N PRO A 146 -26.57 -15.94 11.28
CA PRO A 146 -27.93 -16.08 11.82
C PRO A 146 -28.35 -14.89 12.68
N LYS A 147 -27.42 -13.98 12.98
CA LYS A 147 -27.68 -12.78 13.78
C LYS A 147 -28.32 -11.64 12.98
N LEU A 148 -28.27 -11.70 11.66
CA LEU A 148 -28.83 -10.67 10.79
C LEU A 148 -30.26 -11.06 10.35
N THR A 149 -31.20 -10.16 10.54
CA THR A 149 -32.60 -10.38 10.11
C THR A 149 -32.82 -9.99 8.65
N ARG A 150 -31.91 -9.16 8.09
CA ARG A 150 -31.98 -8.73 6.68
C ARG A 150 -30.57 -8.66 6.07
N PRO A 151 -30.46 -8.76 4.73
CA PRO A 151 -29.16 -8.55 4.10
C PRO A 151 -28.61 -7.15 4.38
N PHE A 152 -27.32 -7.08 4.67
CA PHE A 152 -26.59 -5.82 4.91
C PHE A 152 -25.42 -5.74 3.93
N ARG A 153 -25.39 -4.68 3.12
CA ARG A 153 -24.34 -4.47 2.13
C ARG A 153 -23.29 -3.51 2.65
N LEU A 154 -22.14 -4.05 2.97
CA LEU A 154 -20.99 -3.28 3.44
C LEU A 154 -19.98 -3.15 2.31
N ILE A 155 -19.50 -1.94 2.03
CA ILE A 155 -18.40 -1.74 1.08
C ILE A 155 -17.14 -1.38 1.86
N GLN A 156 -16.08 -2.13 1.63
CA GLN A 156 -14.75 -1.82 2.14
C GLN A 156 -13.94 -1.10 1.06
N LEU A 157 -13.38 0.05 1.41
CA LEU A 157 -12.32 0.74 0.69
C LEU A 157 -11.05 0.61 1.51
N SER A 158 -9.93 0.27 0.88
CA SER A 158 -8.66 0.16 1.57
C SER A 158 -7.55 0.69 0.68
N ASP A 159 -6.54 1.31 1.30
CA ASP A 159 -5.30 1.66 0.61
C ASP A 159 -5.57 2.51 -0.65
N VAL A 160 -6.42 3.53 -0.51
CA VAL A 160 -6.83 4.42 -1.64
C VAL A 160 -5.68 5.34 -2.04
N HIS A 161 -4.89 5.81 -1.07
CA HIS A 161 -3.66 6.57 -1.28
C HIS A 161 -3.84 7.84 -2.12
N ILE A 162 -4.76 8.73 -1.70
CA ILE A 162 -4.92 10.04 -2.32
C ILE A 162 -3.68 10.89 -2.02
N GLY A 163 -3.11 11.45 -3.06
CA GLY A 163 -1.78 12.06 -3.08
C GLY A 163 -0.94 11.37 -4.13
N SER A 164 -0.80 10.05 -4.04
CA SER A 164 -0.31 9.20 -5.14
C SER A 164 -1.39 8.99 -6.20
N ARG A 165 -2.65 8.95 -5.80
CA ARG A 165 -3.81 8.92 -6.69
C ARG A 165 -4.49 10.28 -6.70
N SER A 166 -5.14 10.60 -7.80
CA SER A 166 -5.79 11.90 -7.99
C SER A 166 -7.19 11.96 -7.37
N ALA A 167 -7.67 13.19 -7.13
CA ALA A 167 -9.05 13.45 -6.73
C ALA A 167 -10.07 12.87 -7.73
N ARG A 168 -9.73 12.84 -9.04
CA ARG A 168 -10.58 12.23 -10.08
C ARG A 168 -10.71 10.72 -9.89
N PHE A 169 -9.65 10.07 -9.42
CA PHE A 169 -9.71 8.64 -9.10
C PHE A 169 -10.69 8.41 -7.96
N LEU A 170 -10.59 9.20 -6.87
CA LEU A 170 -11.50 9.10 -5.73
C LEU A 170 -12.97 9.33 -6.16
N ALA A 171 -13.21 10.31 -7.03
CA ALA A 171 -14.55 10.58 -7.53
C ALA A 171 -15.13 9.34 -8.24
N ARG A 172 -14.33 8.67 -9.11
CA ARG A 172 -14.76 7.43 -9.76
C ARG A 172 -15.01 6.29 -8.77
N VAL A 173 -14.21 6.22 -7.68
CA VAL A 173 -14.44 5.25 -6.62
C VAL A 173 -15.78 5.50 -5.94
N VAL A 174 -16.08 6.77 -5.59
CA VAL A 174 -17.33 7.16 -4.94
C VAL A 174 -18.53 6.87 -5.88
N ASP A 175 -18.43 7.22 -7.16
CA ASP A 175 -19.49 6.92 -8.14
C ASP A 175 -19.75 5.40 -8.17
N ARG A 176 -18.69 4.59 -8.12
CA ARG A 176 -18.83 3.13 -8.13
C ARG A 176 -19.43 2.59 -6.83
N VAL A 177 -19.07 3.19 -5.70
CA VAL A 177 -19.64 2.88 -4.37
C VAL A 177 -21.13 3.14 -4.38
N ASN A 178 -21.55 4.34 -4.78
CA ASN A 178 -22.97 4.72 -4.78
C ASN A 178 -23.79 3.83 -5.72
N ALA A 179 -23.23 3.47 -6.90
CA ALA A 179 -23.89 2.55 -7.84
C ALA A 179 -24.13 1.16 -7.25
N LEU A 180 -23.44 0.79 -6.18
CA LEU A 180 -23.64 -0.48 -5.48
C LEU A 180 -24.68 -0.38 -4.36
N ALA A 181 -25.17 0.83 -4.05
CA ALA A 181 -26.17 1.10 -3.02
C ALA A 181 -25.86 0.40 -1.68
N PRO A 182 -24.75 0.75 -1.02
CA PRO A 182 -24.39 0.13 0.26
C PRO A 182 -25.23 0.64 1.42
N ASP A 183 -25.37 -0.18 2.46
CA ASP A 183 -25.92 0.24 3.76
C ASP A 183 -24.87 1.01 4.57
N ALA A 184 -23.59 0.73 4.36
CA ALA A 184 -22.49 1.45 4.98
C ALA A 184 -21.19 1.29 4.16
N VAL A 185 -20.28 2.26 4.32
CA VAL A 185 -18.93 2.23 3.71
C VAL A 185 -17.90 2.28 4.83
N VAL A 186 -16.89 1.43 4.75
CA VAL A 186 -15.78 1.42 5.72
C VAL A 186 -14.46 1.62 4.96
N ILE A 187 -13.65 2.51 5.48
CA ILE A 187 -12.30 2.80 4.96
C ILE A 187 -11.29 2.24 5.98
N THR A 188 -10.56 1.21 5.59
CA THR A 188 -9.65 0.50 6.50
C THR A 188 -8.21 1.03 6.38
N GLY A 189 -8.09 2.35 6.52
CA GLY A 189 -6.81 3.05 6.56
C GLY A 189 -6.22 3.36 5.20
N ASP A 190 -5.16 4.13 5.24
CA ASP A 190 -4.31 4.51 4.10
C ASP A 190 -5.11 5.18 2.96
N LEU A 191 -6.02 6.08 3.37
CA LEU A 191 -6.80 6.91 2.45
C LEU A 191 -5.93 8.01 1.83
N VAL A 192 -4.98 8.55 2.60
CA VAL A 192 -4.18 9.72 2.23
C VAL A 192 -2.68 9.42 2.37
N ASP A 193 -1.88 9.84 1.37
CA ASP A 193 -0.43 9.57 1.29
C ASP A 193 0.46 10.75 1.65
N THR A 194 -0.02 11.98 1.49
CA THR A 194 0.85 13.17 1.56
C THR A 194 0.18 14.30 2.31
N GLU A 195 1.00 15.10 2.99
CA GLU A 195 0.57 16.28 3.74
C GLU A 195 -0.06 17.37 2.83
N THR A 196 0.15 17.28 1.52
CA THR A 196 -0.36 18.28 0.57
C THR A 196 -1.82 18.03 0.17
N VAL A 197 -2.40 16.91 0.59
CA VAL A 197 -3.82 16.59 0.31
C VAL A 197 -4.73 17.49 1.13
N GLY A 198 -5.61 18.19 0.44
CA GLY A 198 -6.56 19.11 1.07
C GLY A 198 -8.01 18.70 0.84
N ALA A 199 -8.91 19.55 1.31
CA ALA A 199 -10.36 19.32 1.20
C ALA A 199 -10.81 19.11 -0.24
N SER A 200 -10.21 19.81 -1.20
CA SER A 200 -10.55 19.68 -2.62
C SER A 200 -10.25 18.29 -3.17
N ASP A 201 -9.17 17.66 -2.68
CA ASP A 201 -8.76 16.35 -3.16
C ASP A 201 -9.66 15.23 -2.63
N LEU A 202 -10.23 15.44 -1.44
CA LEU A 202 -11.11 14.48 -0.76
C LEU A 202 -12.60 14.84 -0.93
N ALA A 203 -12.92 15.91 -1.65
CA ALA A 203 -14.29 16.44 -1.74
C ALA A 203 -15.33 15.41 -2.22
N ALA A 204 -14.89 14.41 -2.99
CA ALA A 204 -15.77 13.36 -3.47
C ALA A 204 -16.38 12.54 -2.32
N LEU A 205 -15.74 12.47 -1.16
CA LEU A 205 -16.27 11.73 0.01
C LEU A 205 -17.63 12.28 0.47
N LYS A 206 -17.86 13.60 0.32
CA LYS A 206 -19.16 14.22 0.64
C LYS A 206 -20.31 13.66 -0.18
N LYS A 207 -20.02 13.02 -1.31
CA LYS A 207 -21.02 12.49 -2.23
C LYS A 207 -21.32 11.01 -2.00
N VAL A 208 -20.74 10.42 -0.95
CA VAL A 208 -21.08 9.03 -0.61
C VAL A 208 -22.50 9.04 0.00
N ASP A 209 -23.39 8.24 -0.57
CA ASP A 209 -24.81 8.22 -0.17
C ASP A 209 -25.05 7.45 1.13
N ALA A 210 -24.07 6.70 1.63
CA ALA A 210 -24.19 5.85 2.82
C ALA A 210 -23.30 6.36 3.98
N PRO A 211 -23.64 6.05 5.23
CA PRO A 211 -22.78 6.32 6.36
C PRO A 211 -21.37 5.76 6.11
N THR A 212 -20.36 6.59 6.28
CA THR A 212 -18.96 6.26 5.97
C THR A 212 -18.09 6.35 7.22
N PHE A 213 -17.29 5.33 7.44
CA PHE A 213 -16.44 5.18 8.62
C PHE A 213 -15.00 4.97 8.20
N LEU A 214 -14.06 5.52 8.94
CA LEU A 214 -12.63 5.35 8.68
C LEU A 214 -11.92 4.86 9.95
N SER A 215 -11.11 3.83 9.81
CA SER A 215 -10.12 3.41 10.79
C SER A 215 -8.75 3.91 10.34
N VAL A 216 -7.98 4.49 11.26
CA VAL A 216 -6.72 5.16 10.96
C VAL A 216 -5.61 4.15 10.61
N GLY A 217 -5.02 4.29 9.43
CA GLY A 217 -3.84 3.53 9.00
C GLY A 217 -2.53 4.25 9.34
N ASN A 218 -1.41 3.65 8.97
CA ASN A 218 -0.10 4.24 9.22
C ASN A 218 0.14 5.49 8.35
N HIS A 219 -0.42 5.55 7.15
CA HIS A 219 -0.25 6.72 6.27
C HIS A 219 -0.91 7.96 6.87
N GLU A 220 -2.10 7.86 7.45
CA GLU A 220 -2.74 8.99 8.13
C GLU A 220 -1.86 9.56 9.24
N ARG A 221 -1.12 8.69 9.95
CA ARG A 221 -0.18 9.13 11.00
C ARG A 221 1.02 9.86 10.42
N TYR A 222 1.57 9.36 9.29
CA TYR A 222 2.71 10.00 8.62
C TYR A 222 2.35 11.37 8.07
N VAL A 223 1.11 11.54 7.60
CA VAL A 223 0.59 12.81 7.07
C VAL A 223 0.31 13.82 8.20
N GLY A 224 0.01 13.36 9.39
CA GLY A 224 -0.32 14.22 10.53
C GLY A 224 -1.81 14.14 10.86
N LEU A 225 -2.14 13.19 11.68
CA LEU A 225 -3.53 12.85 12.03
C LEU A 225 -4.29 14.00 12.67
N GLU A 226 -3.60 14.86 13.44
CA GLU A 226 -4.24 15.99 14.14
C GLU A 226 -4.90 16.99 13.18
N ALA A 227 -4.28 17.19 12.00
CA ALA A 227 -4.84 18.08 10.98
C ALA A 227 -5.81 17.31 10.06
N LEU A 228 -5.49 16.07 9.77
CA LEU A 228 -6.23 15.26 8.80
C LEU A 228 -7.60 14.79 9.34
N GLN A 229 -7.68 14.42 10.61
CA GLN A 229 -8.94 13.89 11.18
C GLN A 229 -10.08 14.92 11.10
N PRO A 230 -9.92 16.18 11.56
CA PRO A 230 -11.00 17.16 11.42
C PRO A 230 -11.39 17.42 9.96
N LEU A 231 -10.42 17.38 9.05
CA LEU A 231 -10.69 17.50 7.63
C LEU A 231 -11.61 16.38 7.14
N ILE A 232 -11.26 15.12 7.44
CA ILE A 232 -12.03 13.95 7.04
C ILE A 232 -13.45 14.01 7.64
N GLU A 233 -13.56 14.39 8.91
CA GLU A 233 -14.86 14.52 9.60
C GLU A 233 -15.72 15.62 8.98
N SER A 234 -15.11 16.71 8.52
CA SER A 234 -15.82 17.80 7.83
C SER A 234 -16.43 17.35 6.47
N LEU A 235 -15.96 16.22 5.95
CA LEU A 235 -16.44 15.63 4.71
C LEU A 235 -17.54 14.57 4.94
N GLY A 236 -18.00 14.41 6.19
CA GLY A 236 -19.06 13.48 6.54
C GLY A 236 -18.60 12.04 6.84
N VAL A 237 -17.30 11.84 7.03
CA VAL A 237 -16.75 10.52 7.38
C VAL A 237 -16.52 10.47 8.89
N THR A 238 -17.05 9.45 9.56
CA THR A 238 -16.82 9.22 10.99
C THR A 238 -15.51 8.49 11.20
N VAL A 239 -14.57 9.10 11.92
CA VAL A 239 -13.29 8.45 12.23
C VAL A 239 -13.44 7.64 13.52
N LEU A 240 -13.27 6.34 13.41
CA LEU A 240 -13.34 5.41 14.56
C LEU A 240 -11.94 5.12 15.08
N ARG A 241 -11.65 5.62 16.28
CA ARG A 241 -10.35 5.47 16.96
C ARG A 241 -10.56 4.79 18.29
N GLN A 242 -10.25 3.51 18.40
CA GLN A 242 -10.49 2.71 19.60
C GLN A 242 -11.94 2.89 20.10
N SER A 243 -12.87 2.99 19.15
CA SER A 243 -14.26 3.31 19.41
C SER A 243 -15.18 2.49 18.52
N SER A 244 -16.46 2.48 18.85
CA SER A 244 -17.44 1.73 18.06
C SER A 244 -18.66 2.57 17.72
N GLN A 245 -19.32 2.17 16.64
CA GLN A 245 -20.57 2.78 16.16
C GLN A 245 -21.55 1.68 15.75
N VAL A 246 -22.79 1.84 16.12
CA VAL A 246 -23.88 0.91 15.77
C VAL A 246 -24.62 1.44 14.54
N ILE A 247 -24.87 0.57 13.56
CA ILE A 247 -25.64 0.86 12.35
C ILE A 247 -26.64 -0.30 12.14
N GLY A 248 -27.89 -0.07 12.50
CA GLY A 248 -28.87 -1.15 12.47
C GLY A 248 -28.46 -2.29 13.40
N GLU A 249 -28.30 -3.47 12.82
CA GLU A 249 -27.93 -4.69 13.59
C GLU A 249 -26.42 -4.90 13.69
N ILE A 250 -25.62 -3.98 13.13
CA ILE A 250 -24.17 -4.14 13.02
C ILE A 250 -23.46 -3.15 13.94
N GLN A 251 -22.48 -3.63 14.68
CA GLN A 251 -21.55 -2.79 15.43
C GLN A 251 -20.20 -2.78 14.70
N LEU A 252 -19.76 -1.60 14.30
CA LEU A 252 -18.42 -1.36 13.73
C LEU A 252 -17.49 -0.94 14.88
N ILE A 253 -16.33 -1.58 14.96
CA ILE A 253 -15.31 -1.26 15.97
C ILE A 253 -14.04 -0.85 15.21
N GLY A 254 -13.63 0.40 15.36
CA GLY A 254 -12.41 0.91 14.74
C GLY A 254 -11.21 0.78 15.67
N ILE A 255 -10.13 0.20 15.16
CA ILE A 255 -8.87 0.08 15.88
C ILE A 255 -7.77 0.70 15.02
N ASP A 256 -7.08 1.67 15.57
CA ASP A 256 -5.98 2.37 14.92
C ASP A 256 -4.78 1.45 14.71
N ASP A 257 -3.98 1.75 13.69
CA ASP A 257 -2.65 1.19 13.57
C ASP A 257 -1.80 1.53 14.81
N ALA A 258 -1.11 0.55 15.36
CA ALA A 258 -0.35 0.71 16.60
C ALA A 258 1.02 1.36 16.35
N GLU A 259 1.33 2.40 17.10
CA GLU A 259 2.64 3.07 17.04
C GLU A 259 3.80 2.18 17.53
N SER A 260 3.52 1.24 18.40
CA SER A 260 4.55 0.36 18.94
C SER A 260 4.37 -1.06 18.38
N ARG A 261 5.47 -1.67 17.99
CA ARG A 261 5.52 -3.06 17.49
C ARG A 261 5.14 -4.11 18.53
N THR A 262 4.76 -3.67 19.72
CA THR A 262 4.38 -4.57 20.81
C THR A 262 2.86 -4.71 20.88
N ARG A 263 2.34 -5.71 20.21
CA ARG A 263 1.11 -6.44 20.53
C ARG A 263 -0.25 -6.02 19.96
N LEU A 264 -0.32 -5.17 18.91
CA LEU A 264 -1.63 -4.94 18.29
C LEU A 264 -1.57 -5.03 16.76
N PRO A 265 -2.59 -5.58 16.13
CA PRO A 265 -2.62 -5.63 14.67
C PRO A 265 -2.76 -4.24 14.07
N ARG A 266 -2.26 -4.11 12.86
CA ARG A 266 -2.34 -2.91 12.02
C ARG A 266 -3.79 -2.55 11.79
N SER A 267 -4.05 -1.30 11.40
CA SER A 267 -5.40 -0.73 11.30
C SER A 267 -6.48 -1.73 10.87
N CYS A 268 -7.38 -2.03 11.77
CA CYS A 268 -8.46 -2.98 11.52
C CYS A 268 -9.79 -2.34 11.84
N LEU A 269 -10.76 -2.62 11.01
CA LEU A 269 -12.14 -2.31 11.33
C LEU A 269 -12.83 -3.64 11.58
N TRP A 270 -13.38 -3.76 12.78
CA TRP A 270 -14.00 -4.99 13.23
C TRP A 270 -15.51 -4.86 13.09
N LEU A 271 -16.11 -5.87 12.54
CA LEU A 271 -17.55 -5.95 12.42
C LEU A 271 -18.06 -6.98 13.41
N SER A 272 -18.84 -6.55 14.37
CA SER A 272 -19.62 -7.48 15.18
C SER A 272 -21.10 -7.24 14.93
N VAL A 273 -21.84 -8.32 14.84
CA VAL A 273 -23.29 -8.28 14.75
C VAL A 273 -23.84 -8.33 16.16
N LEU A 274 -24.60 -7.31 16.54
CA LEU A 274 -25.11 -7.19 17.89
C LEU A 274 -26.09 -8.32 18.22
N VAL A 275 -25.79 -9.03 19.32
CA VAL A 275 -26.76 -9.81 20.04
C VAL A 275 -26.73 -9.28 21.48
N GLU A 276 -27.88 -9.07 22.04
CA GLU A 276 -27.99 -8.59 23.44
C GLU A 276 -27.21 -9.48 24.39
N SER A 277 -25.95 -9.27 24.54
CA SER A 277 -25.14 -9.70 25.68
C SER A 277 -23.66 -9.31 25.52
N THR A 278 -23.08 -8.97 26.60
CA THR A 278 -21.74 -8.50 26.93
C THR A 278 -20.65 -8.81 25.85
N THR A 279 -20.25 -7.81 25.12
CA THR A 279 -19.20 -7.93 24.10
C THR A 279 -17.81 -7.77 24.74
N TYR A 280 -17.03 -8.82 24.72
CA TYR A 280 -15.61 -8.73 25.05
C TYR A 280 -14.80 -8.60 23.76
N CYS A 281 -14.04 -7.52 23.66
CA CYS A 281 -13.14 -7.31 22.53
C CYS A 281 -11.86 -8.13 22.74
N SER A 282 -11.56 -9.04 21.87
CA SER A 282 -10.26 -9.71 21.83
C SER A 282 -9.53 -9.38 20.55
N ILE A 283 -8.23 -9.19 20.67
CA ILE A 283 -7.33 -8.68 19.64
C ILE A 283 -6.72 -9.85 18.85
N ILE A 284 -6.78 -9.80 17.54
CA ILE A 284 -6.19 -10.83 16.66
C ILE A 284 -4.85 -10.36 16.12
N ASP A 285 -3.83 -11.18 16.29
CA ASP A 285 -2.52 -11.00 15.69
C ASP A 285 -2.55 -11.58 14.25
N PRO A 286 -2.31 -10.79 13.21
CA PRO A 286 -2.32 -11.31 11.84
C PRO A 286 -1.24 -12.36 11.55
N LEU A 287 -0.25 -12.54 12.43
CA LEU A 287 0.76 -13.59 12.31
C LEU A 287 0.45 -14.84 13.15
N GLY A 288 -0.57 -14.80 13.97
CA GLY A 288 -0.81 -15.80 15.02
C GLY A 288 -2.06 -16.64 14.93
N GLY A 289 -2.54 -16.95 13.76
CA GLY A 289 -3.59 -17.97 13.60
C GLY A 289 -4.83 -17.84 14.52
N TRP A 290 -5.82 -18.45 14.15
CA TRP A 290 -7.22 -18.65 14.60
C TRP A 290 -7.59 -18.55 16.11
N THR A 291 -6.76 -18.00 16.95
CA THR A 291 -6.96 -18.09 18.42
C THR A 291 -7.99 -17.10 19.00
N LEU A 292 -8.57 -16.23 18.19
CA LEU A 292 -9.23 -15.04 18.74
C LEU A 292 -10.70 -14.81 18.37
N LEU A 293 -11.38 -15.79 17.81
CA LEU A 293 -12.83 -15.69 17.64
C LEU A 293 -13.61 -15.90 18.97
N LYS A 294 -12.92 -15.94 20.10
CA LYS A 294 -13.57 -16.07 21.42
C LYS A 294 -14.12 -14.74 21.97
N GLY A 295 -14.00 -13.64 21.22
CA GLY A 295 -14.40 -12.33 21.72
C GLY A 295 -15.66 -11.73 21.11
N GLY A 296 -16.42 -12.51 20.34
CA GLY A 296 -17.68 -12.02 19.78
C GLY A 296 -17.56 -11.18 18.51
N VAL A 297 -16.39 -11.17 17.87
CA VAL A 297 -16.19 -10.50 16.57
C VAL A 297 -16.53 -11.49 15.45
N ASP A 298 -17.44 -11.10 14.57
CA ASP A 298 -17.91 -11.95 13.48
C ASP A 298 -17.07 -11.81 12.20
N LEU A 299 -16.50 -10.62 11.95
CA LEU A 299 -15.73 -10.33 10.75
C LEU A 299 -14.67 -9.28 11.06
N MET A 300 -13.45 -9.50 10.57
CA MET A 300 -12.36 -8.52 10.61
C MET A 300 -12.08 -8.02 9.19
N LEU A 301 -12.03 -6.71 9.04
CA LEU A 301 -11.64 -6.05 7.79
C LEU A 301 -10.34 -5.30 8.05
N SER A 302 -9.31 -5.59 7.28
CA SER A 302 -8.00 -4.93 7.42
C SER A 302 -7.53 -4.33 6.09
N GLY A 303 -6.70 -3.32 6.19
CA GLY A 303 -5.97 -2.71 5.09
C GLY A 303 -4.49 -3.06 5.13
N HIS A 304 -3.66 -2.22 4.52
CA HIS A 304 -2.20 -2.23 4.53
C HIS A 304 -1.56 -3.36 3.68
N THR A 305 -2.19 -4.50 3.52
CA THR A 305 -1.59 -5.64 2.81
C THR A 305 -1.83 -5.60 1.29
N HIS A 306 -2.56 -4.62 0.80
CA HIS A 306 -2.93 -4.47 -0.62
C HIS A 306 -3.48 -5.78 -1.22
N ASN A 307 -4.37 -6.45 -0.47
CA ASN A 307 -4.99 -7.72 -0.86
C ASN A 307 -4.00 -8.90 -0.93
N GLY A 308 -2.82 -8.76 -0.30
CA GLY A 308 -1.87 -9.85 -0.12
C GLY A 308 -2.19 -10.62 1.15
N UNK A 309 -2.84 -11.32 0.93
CA UNK A 309 -3.25 -12.02 1.83
C UNK A 309 -3.42 -12.64 2.67
#